data_1881e93635a5a30f8b665bce7c998875
#
_entry.id   1881e93635a5a30f8b665bce7c998875
#
_cell.length_a   1.000
_cell.length_b   1.000
_cell.length_c   1.000
_cell.angle_alpha   90.00
_cell.angle_beta   90.00
_cell.angle_gamma   90.00
#
_symmetry.space_group_name_H-M   'P 1'
#
loop_
_entity.id
_entity.type
_entity.pdbx_description
1 polymer ?
#
loop_
_entity_poly.entity_id
_entity_poly.type
_entity_poly.pdbx_seq_one_letter_code
_entity_poly.pdbx_strand_id
1 'polypeptide(L)'
;MAKSAKDLVAAANAVVPRISPAEARELIADGALVVDVRDAPEVQNSGKVAGAVHVPRGMLEFRADPDSPYHDENFSRDRTVLLYCASGGRSALSGQALKELGYDRVYNMGGFSDWADSGGGVEKV
;
A
#
# COMPACT_ATOMS: atom_id res chain seq x y z
N MET A 1 -11.40 -1.23 -27.04
CA MET A 1 -12.18 -0.32 -26.18
C MET A 1 -11.33 0.19 -25.03
N ALA A 2 -11.38 1.48 -24.81
CA ALA A 2 -10.65 2.08 -23.70
C ALA A 2 -11.30 1.74 -22.36
N LYS A 3 -10.49 1.54 -21.32
CA LYS A 3 -10.96 1.35 -19.96
C LYS A 3 -10.87 2.66 -19.20
N SER A 4 -11.77 2.86 -18.26
CA SER A 4 -11.71 4.01 -17.34
C SER A 4 -10.81 3.70 -16.14
N ALA A 5 -10.45 4.73 -15.40
CA ALA A 5 -9.75 4.54 -14.12
C ALA A 5 -10.58 3.66 -13.17
N LYS A 6 -11.89 3.86 -13.15
CA LYS A 6 -12.80 3.04 -12.35
C LYS A 6 -12.72 1.55 -12.72
N ASP A 7 -12.64 1.26 -14.02
CA ASP A 7 -12.50 -0.12 -14.51
C ASP A 7 -11.19 -0.74 -14.06
N LEU A 8 -10.10 0.03 -14.12
CA LEU A 8 -8.79 -0.45 -13.68
C LEU A 8 -8.75 -0.72 -12.17
N VAL A 9 -9.35 0.16 -11.38
CA VAL A 9 -9.44 -0.03 -9.93
C VAL A 9 -10.28 -1.25 -9.58
N ALA A 10 -11.43 -1.44 -10.29
CA ALA A 10 -12.28 -2.60 -10.06
C ALA A 10 -11.55 -3.91 -10.36
N ALA A 11 -10.78 -3.95 -11.46
CA ALA A 11 -9.98 -5.12 -11.81
C ALA A 11 -8.91 -5.39 -10.75
N ALA A 12 -8.26 -4.34 -10.23
CA ALA A 12 -7.27 -4.47 -9.18
C ALA A 12 -7.90 -4.99 -7.88
N ASN A 13 -9.06 -4.48 -7.50
CA ASN A 13 -9.77 -4.94 -6.29
C ASN A 13 -10.19 -6.41 -6.39
N ALA A 14 -10.36 -6.93 -7.59
CA ALA A 14 -10.69 -8.34 -7.78
C ALA A 14 -9.53 -9.28 -7.41
N VAL A 15 -8.29 -8.80 -7.46
CA VAL A 15 -7.10 -9.62 -7.18
C VAL A 15 -6.34 -9.20 -5.92
N VAL A 16 -6.61 -8.01 -5.39
CA VAL A 16 -5.98 -7.49 -4.17
C VAL A 16 -7.06 -7.36 -3.09
N PRO A 17 -7.08 -8.29 -2.11
CA PRO A 17 -8.11 -8.26 -1.08
C PRO A 17 -8.05 -6.98 -0.25
N ARG A 18 -9.23 -6.42 0.05
CA ARG A 18 -9.37 -5.30 0.96
C ARG A 18 -9.50 -5.81 2.38
N ILE A 19 -8.77 -5.20 3.31
CA ILE A 19 -8.82 -5.59 4.72
C ILE A 19 -9.24 -4.41 5.58
N SER A 20 -9.81 -4.74 6.75
CA SER A 20 -10.20 -3.74 7.75
C SER A 20 -8.98 -3.26 8.53
N PRO A 21 -9.10 -2.11 9.23
CA PRO A 21 -8.04 -1.68 10.16
C PRO A 21 -7.70 -2.73 11.22
N ALA A 22 -8.69 -3.47 11.72
CA ALA A 22 -8.45 -4.53 12.70
C ALA A 22 -7.60 -5.66 12.12
N GLU A 23 -7.92 -6.11 10.91
CA GLU A 23 -7.13 -7.12 10.21
C GLU A 23 -5.72 -6.61 9.90
N ALA A 24 -5.60 -5.34 9.52
CA ALA A 24 -4.30 -4.72 9.26
C ALA A 24 -3.43 -4.73 10.53
N ARG A 25 -4.00 -4.40 11.69
CA ARG A 25 -3.26 -4.44 12.96
C ARG A 25 -2.68 -5.81 13.26
N GLU A 26 -3.46 -6.87 13.01
CA GLU A 26 -2.98 -8.24 13.22
C GLU A 26 -1.81 -8.57 12.31
N LEU A 27 -1.90 -8.21 11.04
CA LEU A 27 -0.84 -8.47 10.07
C LEU A 27 0.42 -7.64 10.38
N ILE A 28 0.25 -6.39 10.82
CA ILE A 28 1.37 -5.54 11.25
C ILE A 28 2.09 -6.17 12.45
N ALA A 29 1.33 -6.67 13.41
CA ALA A 29 1.90 -7.35 14.58
C ALA A 29 2.70 -8.59 14.18
N ASP A 30 2.32 -9.24 13.09
CA ASP A 30 3.02 -10.41 12.54
C ASP A 30 4.18 -10.03 11.61
N GLY A 31 4.49 -8.76 11.46
CA GLY A 31 5.65 -8.31 10.69
C GLY A 31 5.38 -7.83 9.27
N ALA A 32 4.13 -7.59 8.91
CA ALA A 32 3.81 -7.08 7.57
C ALA A 32 4.46 -5.72 7.33
N LEU A 33 4.87 -5.48 6.08
CA LEU A 33 5.34 -4.18 5.63
C LEU A 33 4.13 -3.31 5.29
N VAL A 34 4.08 -2.10 5.84
CA VAL A 34 3.03 -1.13 5.49
C VAL A 34 3.64 -0.09 4.57
N VAL A 35 3.00 0.16 3.44
CA VAL A 35 3.48 1.10 2.43
C VAL A 35 2.43 2.17 2.15
N ASP A 36 2.82 3.42 2.33
CA ASP A 36 2.02 4.59 1.97
C ASP A 36 2.37 4.97 0.53
N VAL A 37 1.39 4.87 -0.38
CA VAL A 37 1.63 5.17 -1.79
C VAL A 37 1.13 6.55 -2.21
N ARG A 38 0.81 7.40 -1.22
CA ARG A 38 0.38 8.79 -1.48
C ARG A 38 1.57 9.65 -1.87
N ASP A 39 1.26 10.86 -2.34
CA ASP A 39 2.28 11.84 -2.66
C ASP A 39 2.80 12.53 -1.39
N ALA A 40 4.03 13.05 -1.45
CA ALA A 40 4.69 13.66 -0.30
C ALA A 40 3.87 14.76 0.39
N PRO A 41 3.20 15.69 -0.34
CA PRO A 41 2.40 16.71 0.34
C PRO A 41 1.26 16.15 1.19
N GLU A 42 0.62 15.06 0.74
CA GLU A 42 -0.43 14.40 1.51
C GLU A 42 0.12 13.85 2.83
N VAL A 43 1.26 13.19 2.75
CA VAL A 43 1.93 12.59 3.91
C VAL A 43 2.36 13.68 4.90
N GLN A 44 2.92 14.77 4.39
CA GLN A 44 3.35 15.90 5.21
C GLN A 44 2.18 16.55 5.95
N ASN A 45 1.03 16.65 5.30
CA ASN A 45 -0.15 17.29 5.88
C ASN A 45 -0.82 16.45 6.97
N SER A 46 -0.91 15.14 6.76
CA SER A 46 -1.69 14.27 7.66
C SER A 46 -0.84 13.39 8.56
N GLY A 47 0.46 13.24 8.27
CA GLY A 47 1.25 12.17 8.84
C GLY A 47 1.00 10.86 8.09
N LYS A 48 1.53 9.78 8.59
CA LYS A 48 1.39 8.44 8.00
C LYS A 48 1.09 7.41 9.08
N VAL A 49 0.68 6.23 8.65
CA VAL A 49 0.54 5.08 9.57
C VAL A 49 1.89 4.86 10.27
N ALA A 50 1.86 4.70 11.58
CA ALA A 50 3.09 4.50 12.36
C ALA A 50 3.87 3.30 11.83
N GLY A 51 5.16 3.50 11.54
CA GLY A 51 6.03 2.47 11.00
C GLY A 51 5.93 2.25 9.48
N ALA A 52 5.03 2.93 8.80
CA ALA A 52 4.89 2.77 7.35
C ALA A 52 6.10 3.34 6.61
N VAL A 53 6.42 2.71 5.49
CA VAL A 53 7.41 3.21 4.54
C VAL A 53 6.67 4.02 3.49
N HIS A 54 7.14 5.23 3.21
CA HIS A 54 6.53 6.07 2.18
C HIS A 54 7.20 5.80 0.83
N VAL A 55 6.44 5.25 -0.09
CA VAL A 55 6.87 5.03 -1.47
C VAL A 55 5.75 5.52 -2.38
N PRO A 56 5.91 6.71 -2.99
CA PRO A 56 4.88 7.24 -3.90
C PRO A 56 4.57 6.25 -5.02
N ARG A 57 3.32 6.23 -5.46
CA ARG A 57 2.88 5.27 -6.49
C ARG A 57 3.82 5.23 -7.70
N GLY A 58 4.35 6.38 -8.13
CA GLY A 58 5.24 6.46 -9.29
C GLY A 58 6.60 5.77 -9.12
N MET A 59 6.99 5.47 -7.89
CA MET A 59 8.27 4.81 -7.60
C MET A 59 8.11 3.36 -7.12
N LEU A 60 6.88 2.90 -6.96
CA LEU A 60 6.63 1.63 -6.29
C LEU A 60 7.34 0.44 -6.94
N GLU A 61 7.18 0.27 -8.25
CA GLU A 61 7.78 -0.86 -8.96
C GLU A 61 9.30 -0.85 -8.83
N PHE A 62 9.89 0.35 -8.90
CA PHE A 62 11.35 0.50 -8.82
C PHE A 62 11.89 0.20 -7.42
N ARG A 63 11.11 0.52 -6.38
CA ARG A 63 11.49 0.24 -5.00
C ARG A 63 11.26 -1.23 -4.63
N ALA A 64 10.26 -1.86 -5.23
CA ALA A 64 9.86 -3.22 -4.90
C ALA A 64 10.57 -4.30 -5.70
N ASP A 65 11.08 -3.98 -6.89
CA ASP A 65 11.78 -4.94 -7.74
C ASP A 65 13.20 -5.19 -7.21
N PRO A 66 13.53 -6.41 -6.76
CA PRO A 66 14.88 -6.72 -6.26
C PRO A 66 16.01 -6.47 -7.26
N ASP A 67 15.70 -6.48 -8.56
CA ASP A 67 16.68 -6.26 -9.61
C ASP A 67 16.83 -4.78 -9.99
N SER A 68 16.01 -3.91 -9.43
CA SER A 68 16.07 -2.48 -9.69
C SER A 68 17.23 -1.82 -8.93
N PRO A 69 17.95 -0.85 -9.52
CA PRO A 69 18.97 -0.09 -8.78
C PRO A 69 18.37 0.76 -7.65
N TYR A 70 17.05 0.95 -7.64
CA TYR A 70 16.34 1.72 -6.61
C TYR A 70 15.66 0.84 -5.56
N HIS A 71 15.97 -0.46 -5.53
CA HIS A 71 15.34 -1.40 -4.62
C HIS A 71 15.48 -0.97 -3.15
N ASP A 72 14.36 -0.98 -2.44
CA ASP A 72 14.31 -0.73 -1.01
C ASP A 72 14.29 -2.08 -0.29
N GLU A 73 15.23 -2.28 0.62
CA GLU A 73 15.42 -3.56 1.33
C GLU A 73 14.25 -3.98 2.21
N ASN A 74 13.34 -3.06 2.53
CA ASN A 74 12.11 -3.41 3.24
C ASN A 74 11.21 -4.33 2.42
N PHE A 75 11.31 -4.27 1.09
CA PHE A 75 10.52 -5.11 0.20
C PHE A 75 11.18 -6.47 0.00
N SER A 76 10.41 -7.52 0.28
CA SER A 76 10.79 -8.90 0.00
C SER A 76 9.54 -9.65 -0.46
N ARG A 77 9.67 -10.48 -1.49
CA ARG A 77 8.54 -11.26 -2.01
C ARG A 77 7.95 -12.20 -0.99
N ASP A 78 8.71 -12.57 0.04
CA ASP A 78 8.25 -13.44 1.13
C ASP A 78 7.44 -12.68 2.18
N ARG A 79 7.50 -11.37 2.17
CA ARG A 79 6.87 -10.53 3.18
C ARG A 79 5.44 -10.19 2.79
N THR A 80 4.54 -10.17 3.75
CA THR A 80 3.20 -9.62 3.57
C THR A 80 3.31 -8.11 3.44
N VAL A 81 2.65 -7.54 2.42
CA VAL A 81 2.67 -6.09 2.16
C VAL A 81 1.27 -5.53 2.23
N LEU A 82 1.10 -4.51 3.03
CA LEU A 82 -0.15 -3.76 3.17
C LEU A 82 0.03 -2.39 2.55
N LEU A 83 -0.87 -2.02 1.66
CA LEU A 83 -0.79 -0.76 0.93
C LEU A 83 -1.99 0.11 1.27
N TYR A 84 -1.78 1.42 1.40
CA TYR A 84 -2.88 2.37 1.56
C TYR A 84 -2.60 3.67 0.84
N CYS A 85 -3.66 4.40 0.57
CA CYS A 85 -3.60 5.75 0.01
C CYS A 85 -4.64 6.64 0.70
N ALA A 86 -5.21 7.62 0.03
CA ALA A 86 -6.24 8.47 0.63
C ALA A 86 -7.61 7.76 0.71
N SER A 87 -7.99 7.01 -0.33
CA SER A 87 -9.30 6.37 -0.44
C SER A 87 -9.29 4.91 -0.90
N GLY A 88 -8.13 4.37 -1.25
CA GLY A 88 -7.99 2.98 -1.65
C GLY A 88 -7.80 2.70 -3.13
N GLY A 89 -7.96 3.71 -4.01
CA GLY A 89 -7.80 3.52 -5.46
C GLY A 89 -6.36 3.30 -5.89
N ARG A 90 -5.47 4.20 -5.51
CA ARG A 90 -4.04 4.08 -5.82
C ARG A 90 -3.44 2.83 -5.19
N SER A 91 -3.86 2.48 -3.97
CA SER A 91 -3.38 1.30 -3.29
C SER A 91 -3.86 0.01 -3.93
N ALA A 92 -5.08 -0.01 -4.49
CA ALA A 92 -5.55 -1.15 -5.27
C ALA A 92 -4.66 -1.39 -6.50
N LEU A 93 -4.42 -0.34 -7.28
CA LEU A 93 -3.54 -0.42 -8.47
C LEU A 93 -2.12 -0.81 -8.08
N SER A 94 -1.64 -0.29 -6.96
CA SER A 94 -0.32 -0.62 -6.41
C SER A 94 -0.21 -2.11 -6.08
N GLY A 95 -1.23 -2.66 -5.44
CA GLY A 95 -1.24 -4.08 -5.09
C GLY A 95 -1.20 -4.98 -6.31
N GLN A 96 -1.94 -4.61 -7.36
CA GLN A 96 -1.91 -5.36 -8.62
C GLN A 96 -0.51 -5.34 -9.25
N ALA A 97 0.16 -4.17 -9.23
CA ALA A 97 1.53 -4.06 -9.73
C ALA A 97 2.49 -4.94 -8.94
N LEU A 98 2.37 -4.98 -7.61
CA LEU A 98 3.21 -5.85 -6.78
C LEU A 98 2.98 -7.32 -7.08
N LYS A 99 1.74 -7.72 -7.33
CA LYS A 99 1.45 -9.12 -7.71
C LYS A 99 2.14 -9.49 -9.01
N GLU A 100 2.18 -8.59 -9.97
CA GLU A 100 2.91 -8.81 -11.23
C GLU A 100 4.42 -8.95 -10.99
N LEU A 101 4.93 -8.29 -9.94
CA LEU A 101 6.34 -8.41 -9.55
C LEU A 101 6.63 -9.66 -8.71
N GLY A 102 5.64 -10.50 -8.45
CA GLY A 102 5.83 -11.76 -7.73
C GLY A 102 5.53 -11.73 -6.24
N TYR A 103 4.90 -10.67 -5.75
CA TYR A 103 4.44 -10.60 -4.36
C TYR A 103 3.10 -11.31 -4.23
N ASP A 104 3.01 -12.32 -3.38
CA ASP A 104 1.79 -13.13 -3.24
C ASP A 104 0.84 -12.60 -2.17
N ARG A 105 1.37 -12.11 -1.07
CA ARG A 105 0.58 -11.66 0.09
C ARG A 105 0.51 -10.15 0.13
N VAL A 106 -0.40 -9.61 -0.68
CA VAL A 106 -0.58 -8.17 -0.84
C VAL A 106 -2.03 -7.82 -0.55
N TYR A 107 -2.23 -6.83 0.31
CA TYR A 107 -3.55 -6.40 0.75
C TYR A 107 -3.71 -4.89 0.66
N ASN A 108 -4.94 -4.45 0.43
CA ASN A 108 -5.30 -3.04 0.38
C ASN A 108 -5.94 -2.63 1.71
N MET A 109 -5.27 -1.77 2.46
CA MET A 109 -5.81 -1.23 3.72
C MET A 109 -6.86 -0.15 3.49
N GLY A 110 -7.03 0.33 2.26
CA GLY A 110 -7.98 1.39 1.95
C GLY A 110 -7.41 2.77 2.15
N GLY A 111 -8.16 3.63 2.85
CA GLY A 111 -7.78 5.01 3.05
C GLY A 111 -7.11 5.27 4.39
N PHE A 112 -6.23 6.25 4.40
CA PHE A 112 -5.54 6.68 5.63
C PHE A 112 -6.54 7.06 6.74
N SER A 113 -7.63 7.75 6.38
CA SER A 113 -8.63 8.17 7.37
C SER A 113 -9.32 6.99 8.04
N ASP A 114 -9.55 5.89 7.33
CA ASP A 114 -10.14 4.68 7.92
C ASP A 114 -9.25 4.14 9.04
N TRP A 115 -7.96 4.11 8.81
CA TRP A 115 -6.99 3.69 9.82
C TRP A 115 -6.96 4.65 11.01
N ALA A 116 -6.83 5.95 10.74
CA ALA A 116 -6.76 6.98 11.78
C ALA A 116 -8.02 7.01 12.63
N ASP A 117 -9.20 6.95 12.00
CA ASP A 117 -10.50 6.97 12.68
C ASP A 117 -10.72 5.72 13.52
N SER A 118 -10.08 4.61 13.18
CA SER A 118 -10.15 3.37 13.95
C SER A 118 -9.29 3.40 15.22
N GLY A 119 -8.53 4.46 15.43
CA GLY A 119 -7.59 4.55 16.54
C GLY A 119 -6.21 3.98 16.22
N GLY A 120 -5.92 3.68 14.97
CA GLY A 120 -4.60 3.20 14.56
C GLY A 120 -3.52 4.26 14.77
N GLY A 121 -2.29 3.81 15.04
CA GLY A 121 -1.16 4.71 15.30
C GLY A 121 -0.79 5.53 14.07
N VAL A 122 -0.54 6.81 14.28
CA VAL A 122 -0.15 7.77 13.24
C VAL A 122 1.10 8.50 13.72
N GLU A 123 2.05 8.70 12.83
CA GLU A 123 3.25 9.47 13.13
C GLU A 123 3.41 10.63 12.17
N LYS A 124 3.95 11.73 12.69
CA LYS A 124 4.24 12.91 11.86
C LYS A 124 5.48 12.66 11.01
N VAL A 125 5.50 13.32 9.88
CA VAL A 125 6.62 13.23 8.94
C VAL A 125 7.35 14.57 8.88
#